data_b1e9acf1001af95517462ca2b75730d3
#
_entry.id   b1e9acf1001af95517462ca2b75730d3
#
_cell.length_a   1.000
_cell.length_b   1.000
_cell.length_c   1.000
_cell.angle_alpha   90.00
_cell.angle_beta   90.00
_cell.angle_gamma   90.00
#
_symmetry.space_group_name_H-M   'P 1'
#
loop_
_entity.id
_entity.type
_entity.pdbx_description
1 polymer ?
#
loop_
_entity_poly.entity_id
_entity_poly.type
_entity_poly.pdbx_seq_one_letter_code
_entity_poly.pdbx_strand_id
1 'polypeptide(L)'
;LQSGDRVATLAWNDYRHMETYYGSACSGFVCHTINPRLFPEQIVYIINHAEDRYVFLDPDFWPLIEGIAGECTGVEGWVIMTTREHMPETDRANVLCYEEVMAAQSADFEWPELDEQAACSLCYTSGPTGNPKGVLYSHRSTVLHTYATLIPDAMNISSGDVMLPIVPMFHVNAWGNPYACPVAGAKMVMPGNKMGDGPTLAALINEEGVTMSAGVPTVWLNLLSHLRESGERVELSLIHI
;
A
#
# COMPACT_ATOMS: atom_id res chain seq x y z
N LEU A 1 -1.58 -21.10 -4.09
CA LEU A 1 -1.28 -20.08 -5.10
C LEU A 1 -0.28 -20.60 -6.12
N GLN A 2 -0.35 -20.11 -7.36
CA GLN A 2 0.56 -20.40 -8.46
C GLN A 2 1.17 -19.09 -8.97
N SER A 3 2.32 -19.14 -9.63
CA SER A 3 2.94 -17.96 -10.24
C SER A 3 1.94 -17.23 -11.14
N GLY A 4 1.84 -15.91 -10.97
CA GLY A 4 0.88 -15.04 -11.66
C GLY A 4 -0.49 -14.91 -10.98
N ASP A 5 -0.79 -15.66 -9.92
CA ASP A 5 -2.00 -15.44 -9.13
C ASP A 5 -1.98 -14.04 -8.50
N ARG A 6 -3.16 -13.43 -8.36
CA ARG A 6 -3.29 -12.09 -7.77
C ARG A 6 -3.56 -12.20 -6.28
N VAL A 7 -2.79 -11.42 -5.53
CA VAL A 7 -2.94 -11.19 -4.10
C VAL A 7 -3.33 -9.73 -3.90
N ALA A 8 -4.57 -9.49 -3.52
CA ALA A 8 -5.09 -8.14 -3.38
C ALA A 8 -4.78 -7.55 -2.00
N THR A 9 -4.71 -6.22 -1.96
CA THR A 9 -4.58 -5.44 -0.72
C THR A 9 -5.62 -4.34 -0.64
N LEU A 10 -6.31 -4.22 0.50
CA LEU A 10 -7.08 -3.04 0.93
C LEU A 10 -6.42 -2.51 2.20
N ALA A 11 -5.42 -1.65 2.08
CA ALA A 11 -4.58 -1.31 3.22
C ALA A 11 -4.09 0.14 3.17
N TRP A 12 -3.85 0.69 4.35
CA TRP A 12 -3.18 1.96 4.53
C TRP A 12 -1.66 1.82 4.30
N ASN A 13 -0.94 2.94 4.40
CA ASN A 13 0.51 2.93 4.32
C ASN A 13 1.10 2.46 5.65
N ASP A 14 1.36 1.17 5.79
CA ASP A 14 2.01 0.59 6.96
C ASP A 14 3.02 -0.51 6.57
N TYR A 15 3.72 -1.06 7.58
CA TYR A 15 4.76 -2.06 7.36
C TYR A 15 4.19 -3.40 6.85
N ARG A 16 2.99 -3.83 7.28
CA ARG A 16 2.35 -5.06 6.80
C ARG A 16 1.99 -4.97 5.32
N HIS A 17 1.57 -3.78 4.89
CA HIS A 17 1.33 -3.53 3.47
C HIS A 17 2.63 -3.61 2.67
N MET A 18 3.75 -3.09 3.20
CA MET A 18 5.08 -3.24 2.59
C MET A 18 5.50 -4.71 2.52
N GLU A 19 5.34 -5.46 3.60
CA GLU A 19 5.63 -6.90 3.64
C GLU A 19 4.81 -7.66 2.58
N THR A 20 3.52 -7.33 2.44
CA THR A 20 2.64 -7.93 1.42
C THR A 20 3.06 -7.57 0.00
N TYR A 21 3.52 -6.34 -0.25
CA TYR A 21 4.07 -5.92 -1.54
C TYR A 21 5.24 -6.82 -1.97
N TYR A 22 6.23 -6.93 -1.11
CA TYR A 22 7.43 -7.72 -1.41
C TYR A 22 7.16 -9.22 -1.34
N GLY A 23 6.45 -9.66 -0.31
CA GLY A 23 6.13 -11.07 -0.14
C GLY A 23 5.39 -11.65 -1.33
N SER A 24 4.38 -10.94 -1.86
CA SER A 24 3.65 -11.41 -3.04
C SER A 24 4.48 -11.29 -4.33
N ALA A 25 5.03 -10.12 -4.62
CA ALA A 25 5.75 -9.91 -5.89
C ALA A 25 7.00 -10.78 -6.00
N CYS A 26 7.84 -10.87 -4.96
CA CYS A 26 9.06 -11.67 -4.99
C CYS A 26 8.79 -13.19 -4.97
N SER A 27 7.61 -13.62 -4.56
CA SER A 27 7.17 -15.04 -4.66
C SER A 27 6.55 -15.39 -6.02
N GLY A 28 6.53 -14.44 -6.97
CA GLY A 28 5.98 -14.65 -8.31
C GLY A 28 4.47 -14.42 -8.42
N PHE A 29 3.84 -13.84 -7.39
CA PHE A 29 2.44 -13.41 -7.44
C PHE A 29 2.34 -11.96 -7.90
N VAL A 30 1.14 -11.51 -8.23
CA VAL A 30 0.86 -10.12 -8.60
C VAL A 30 0.23 -9.40 -7.41
N CYS A 31 0.91 -8.42 -6.84
CA CYS A 31 0.35 -7.57 -5.80
C CYS A 31 -0.70 -6.63 -6.40
N HIS A 32 -1.96 -6.87 -6.10
CA HIS A 32 -3.07 -6.05 -6.60
C HIS A 32 -3.55 -5.08 -5.54
N THR A 33 -3.30 -3.80 -5.73
CA THR A 33 -3.69 -2.78 -4.77
C THR A 33 -5.07 -2.20 -5.11
N ILE A 34 -6.00 -2.29 -4.17
CA ILE A 34 -7.38 -1.82 -4.33
C ILE A 34 -7.59 -0.55 -3.52
N ASN A 35 -8.14 0.47 -4.16
CA ASN A 35 -8.51 1.70 -3.48
C ASN A 35 -9.77 1.49 -2.62
N PRO A 36 -9.68 1.58 -1.28
CA PRO A 36 -10.81 1.33 -0.38
C PRO A 36 -11.88 2.43 -0.41
N ARG A 37 -11.63 3.54 -1.13
CA ARG A 37 -12.59 4.65 -1.29
C ARG A 37 -13.53 4.46 -2.47
N LEU A 38 -13.42 3.35 -3.19
CA LEU A 38 -14.34 2.98 -4.26
C LEU A 38 -15.68 2.54 -3.69
N PHE A 39 -16.73 2.60 -4.51
CA PHE A 39 -18.03 2.04 -4.13
C PHE A 39 -17.96 0.52 -4.02
N PRO A 40 -18.75 -0.10 -3.13
CA PRO A 40 -18.74 -1.55 -2.91
C PRO A 40 -18.85 -2.38 -4.22
N GLU A 41 -19.71 -1.98 -5.13
CA GLU A 41 -19.94 -2.66 -6.43
C GLU A 41 -18.68 -2.61 -7.32
N GLN A 42 -17.91 -1.52 -7.22
CA GLN A 42 -16.67 -1.38 -7.96
C GLN A 42 -15.58 -2.29 -7.36
N ILE A 43 -15.54 -2.42 -6.04
CA ILE A 43 -14.60 -3.31 -5.35
C ILE A 43 -14.91 -4.77 -5.73
N VAL A 44 -16.18 -5.19 -5.70
CA VAL A 44 -16.61 -6.52 -6.14
C VAL A 44 -16.18 -6.76 -7.60
N TYR A 45 -16.46 -5.79 -8.47
CA TYR A 45 -16.05 -5.89 -9.87
C TYR A 45 -14.55 -6.09 -10.03
N ILE A 46 -13.74 -5.28 -9.34
CA ILE A 46 -12.27 -5.30 -9.43
C ILE A 46 -11.73 -6.64 -8.93
N ILE A 47 -12.18 -7.11 -7.76
CA ILE A 47 -11.76 -8.38 -7.16
C ILE A 47 -12.07 -9.55 -8.12
N ASN A 48 -13.28 -9.61 -8.64
CA ASN A 48 -13.69 -10.69 -9.54
C ASN A 48 -13.01 -10.59 -10.91
N HIS A 49 -12.87 -9.39 -11.47
CA HIS A 49 -12.23 -9.17 -12.78
C HIS A 49 -10.72 -9.45 -12.74
N ALA A 50 -10.06 -9.13 -11.63
CA ALA A 50 -8.66 -9.47 -11.40
C ALA A 50 -8.47 -10.95 -11.05
N GLU A 51 -9.55 -11.67 -10.71
CA GLU A 51 -9.52 -13.04 -10.19
C GLU A 51 -8.62 -13.16 -8.96
N ASP A 52 -8.80 -12.25 -7.99
CA ASP A 52 -8.00 -12.24 -6.77
C ASP A 52 -8.26 -13.53 -5.96
N ARG A 53 -7.17 -14.16 -5.49
CA ARG A 53 -7.23 -15.40 -4.72
C ARG A 53 -7.23 -15.16 -3.22
N TYR A 54 -6.43 -14.21 -2.77
CA TYR A 54 -6.37 -13.76 -1.38
C TYR A 54 -6.47 -12.24 -1.32
N VAL A 55 -7.11 -11.74 -0.27
CA VAL A 55 -7.23 -10.30 -0.04
C VAL A 55 -6.72 -10.00 1.35
N PHE A 56 -5.64 -9.22 1.43
CA PHE A 56 -5.08 -8.69 2.67
C PHE A 56 -5.69 -7.33 2.94
N LEU A 57 -6.19 -7.09 4.15
CA LEU A 57 -6.88 -5.84 4.43
C LEU A 57 -6.68 -5.37 5.88
N ASP A 58 -6.65 -4.06 6.05
CA ASP A 58 -6.68 -3.47 7.39
C ASP A 58 -8.03 -3.71 8.07
N PRO A 59 -8.05 -3.86 9.41
CA PRO A 59 -9.29 -4.05 10.16
C PRO A 59 -10.36 -3.00 9.89
N ASP A 60 -9.97 -1.77 9.61
CA ASP A 60 -10.86 -0.64 9.29
C ASP A 60 -11.79 -0.93 8.10
N PHE A 61 -11.34 -1.80 7.18
CA PHE A 61 -12.09 -2.13 5.96
C PHE A 61 -12.92 -3.41 6.08
N TRP A 62 -12.80 -4.14 7.20
CA TRP A 62 -13.56 -5.38 7.38
C TRP A 62 -15.07 -5.20 7.27
N PRO A 63 -15.70 -4.19 7.90
CA PRO A 63 -17.16 -4.01 7.79
C PRO A 63 -17.64 -3.83 6.35
N LEU A 64 -16.86 -3.14 5.51
CA LEU A 64 -17.15 -3.00 4.08
C LEU A 64 -17.04 -4.35 3.36
N ILE A 65 -15.93 -5.05 3.59
CA ILE A 65 -15.64 -6.32 2.92
C ILE A 65 -16.60 -7.41 3.36
N GLU A 66 -16.92 -7.50 4.64
CA GLU A 66 -17.87 -8.49 5.15
C GLU A 66 -19.22 -8.41 4.43
N GLY A 67 -19.67 -7.18 4.11
CA GLY A 67 -20.92 -6.94 3.38
C GLY A 67 -20.91 -7.44 1.94
N ILE A 68 -19.75 -7.48 1.28
CA ILE A 68 -19.61 -7.82 -0.15
C ILE A 68 -18.88 -9.14 -0.41
N ALA A 69 -18.27 -9.74 0.62
CA ALA A 69 -17.43 -10.94 0.46
C ALA A 69 -18.16 -12.14 -0.17
N GLY A 70 -19.50 -12.21 0.00
CA GLY A 70 -20.33 -13.24 -0.65
C GLY A 70 -20.42 -13.12 -2.17
N GLU A 71 -20.11 -11.94 -2.72
CA GLU A 71 -20.13 -11.66 -4.16
C GLU A 71 -18.74 -11.84 -4.81
N CYS A 72 -17.69 -11.96 -3.98
CA CYS A 72 -16.30 -12.17 -4.43
C CYS A 72 -16.00 -13.67 -4.52
N THR A 73 -16.49 -14.34 -5.57
CA THR A 73 -16.57 -15.81 -5.65
C THR A 73 -15.22 -16.50 -5.84
N GLY A 74 -14.18 -15.79 -6.29
CA GLY A 74 -12.82 -16.33 -6.51
C GLY A 74 -11.92 -16.26 -5.28
N VAL A 75 -12.31 -15.54 -4.23
CA VAL A 75 -11.47 -15.31 -3.06
C VAL A 75 -11.47 -16.53 -2.13
N GLU A 76 -10.31 -17.10 -1.91
CA GLU A 76 -10.09 -18.26 -1.04
C GLU A 76 -9.90 -17.86 0.43
N GLY A 77 -9.31 -16.68 0.68
CA GLY A 77 -9.06 -16.20 2.04
C GLY A 77 -9.00 -14.69 2.14
N TRP A 78 -9.48 -14.20 3.27
CA TRP A 78 -9.43 -12.81 3.71
C TRP A 78 -8.45 -12.72 4.87
N VAL A 79 -7.34 -12.00 4.69
CA VAL A 79 -6.29 -11.89 5.70
C VAL A 79 -6.38 -10.52 6.35
N ILE A 80 -6.83 -10.47 7.59
CA ILE A 80 -6.90 -9.21 8.35
C ILE A 80 -5.52 -8.88 8.88
N MET A 81 -4.97 -7.75 8.48
CA MET A 81 -3.62 -7.28 8.82
C MET A 81 -3.55 -6.72 10.25
N THR A 82 -3.70 -7.63 11.22
CA THR A 82 -3.74 -7.29 12.65
C THR A 82 -3.23 -8.45 13.51
N THR A 83 -3.17 -8.22 14.83
CA THR A 83 -2.92 -9.26 15.85
C THR A 83 -4.24 -9.96 16.22
N ARG A 84 -4.12 -11.14 16.84
CA ARG A 84 -5.29 -11.95 17.26
C ARG A 84 -6.26 -11.20 18.14
N GLU A 85 -5.78 -10.38 19.05
CA GLU A 85 -6.59 -9.61 19.99
C GLU A 85 -7.44 -8.50 19.34
N HIS A 86 -7.05 -8.08 18.13
CA HIS A 86 -7.73 -7.01 17.38
C HIS A 86 -8.49 -7.56 16.15
N MET A 87 -8.63 -8.88 16.06
CA MET A 87 -9.44 -9.48 14.99
C MET A 87 -10.91 -9.10 15.14
N PRO A 88 -11.60 -8.76 14.04
CA PRO A 88 -13.04 -8.56 14.08
C PRO A 88 -13.77 -9.87 14.39
N GLU A 89 -14.92 -9.77 15.05
CA GLU A 89 -15.83 -10.91 15.20
C GLU A 89 -16.47 -11.23 13.84
N THR A 90 -16.41 -12.50 13.44
CA THR A 90 -16.99 -12.96 12.18
C THR A 90 -17.24 -14.47 12.20
N ASP A 91 -18.31 -14.90 11.54
CA ASP A 91 -18.66 -16.31 11.36
C ASP A 91 -18.04 -16.93 10.08
N ARG A 92 -17.29 -16.15 9.30
CA ARG A 92 -16.66 -16.64 8.07
C ARG A 92 -15.43 -17.48 8.38
N ALA A 93 -15.43 -18.71 7.91
CA ALA A 93 -14.35 -19.68 8.17
C ALA A 93 -13.03 -19.35 7.44
N ASN A 94 -13.08 -18.56 6.36
CA ASN A 94 -11.93 -18.20 5.53
C ASN A 94 -11.31 -16.83 5.86
N VAL A 95 -11.53 -16.34 7.08
CA VAL A 95 -10.91 -15.13 7.61
C VAL A 95 -9.72 -15.49 8.49
N LEU A 96 -8.56 -14.96 8.14
CA LEU A 96 -7.26 -15.30 8.73
C LEU A 96 -6.67 -14.06 9.43
N CYS A 97 -5.93 -14.31 10.50
CA CYS A 97 -5.14 -13.28 11.19
C CYS A 97 -3.73 -13.22 10.60
N TYR A 98 -3.31 -12.04 10.16
CA TYR A 98 -2.00 -11.84 9.53
C TYR A 98 -0.85 -12.32 10.42
N GLU A 99 -0.79 -11.87 11.67
CA GLU A 99 0.32 -12.22 12.56
C GLU A 99 0.37 -13.74 12.88
N GLU A 100 -0.77 -14.41 12.91
CA GLU A 100 -0.80 -15.87 13.08
C GLU A 100 -0.32 -16.60 11.83
N VAL A 101 -0.72 -16.14 10.65
CA VAL A 101 -0.24 -16.69 9.37
C VAL A 101 1.27 -16.52 9.26
N MET A 102 1.80 -15.34 9.59
CA MET A 102 3.24 -15.07 9.57
C MET A 102 4.01 -15.92 10.59
N ALA A 103 3.52 -15.99 11.83
CA ALA A 103 4.16 -16.75 12.90
C ALA A 103 4.20 -18.28 12.63
N ALA A 104 3.31 -18.79 11.80
CA ALA A 104 3.25 -20.19 11.42
C ALA A 104 4.24 -20.57 10.30
N GLN A 105 4.91 -19.59 9.67
CA GLN A 105 5.83 -19.82 8.56
C GLN A 105 7.28 -19.89 9.02
N SER A 106 8.10 -20.61 8.24
CA SER A 106 9.55 -20.56 8.40
C SER A 106 10.12 -19.26 7.80
N ALA A 107 11.17 -18.74 8.44
CA ALA A 107 11.96 -17.65 7.85
C ALA A 107 12.85 -18.15 6.69
N ASP A 108 13.07 -19.46 6.60
CA ASP A 108 13.82 -20.09 5.51
C ASP A 108 12.88 -20.26 4.31
N PHE A 109 13.05 -19.39 3.32
CA PHE A 109 12.28 -19.41 2.08
C PHE A 109 13.22 -19.30 0.88
N GLU A 110 13.09 -20.22 -0.07
CA GLU A 110 13.83 -20.17 -1.33
C GLU A 110 13.04 -19.35 -2.35
N TRP A 111 13.58 -18.15 -2.65
CA TRP A 111 12.96 -17.26 -3.62
C TRP A 111 13.03 -17.83 -5.03
N PRO A 112 11.93 -17.89 -5.78
CA PRO A 112 11.94 -18.38 -7.14
C PRO A 112 12.71 -17.44 -8.07
N GLU A 113 13.34 -18.02 -9.10
CA GLU A 113 13.81 -17.23 -10.22
C GLU A 113 12.62 -16.77 -11.06
N LEU A 114 12.53 -15.46 -11.29
CA LEU A 114 11.41 -14.83 -11.98
C LEU A 114 11.89 -14.19 -13.30
N ASP A 115 11.04 -14.29 -14.33
CA ASP A 115 11.22 -13.51 -15.55
C ASP A 115 11.00 -12.01 -15.25
N GLU A 116 11.94 -11.16 -15.66
CA GLU A 116 11.79 -9.71 -15.48
C GLU A 116 10.56 -9.12 -16.17
N GLN A 117 10.01 -9.79 -17.17
CA GLN A 117 8.78 -9.40 -17.87
C GLN A 117 7.52 -9.89 -17.16
N ALA A 118 7.64 -10.77 -16.16
CA ALA A 118 6.50 -11.23 -15.39
C ALA A 118 5.82 -10.05 -14.65
N ALA A 119 4.50 -10.10 -14.54
CA ALA A 119 3.75 -9.12 -13.79
C ALA A 119 4.06 -9.23 -12.29
N CYS A 120 4.27 -8.10 -11.62
CA CYS A 120 4.51 -8.03 -10.18
C CYS A 120 3.49 -7.17 -9.44
N SER A 121 2.83 -6.25 -10.13
CA SER A 121 1.85 -5.35 -9.52
C SER A 121 0.71 -5.05 -10.48
N LEU A 122 -0.48 -4.83 -9.92
CA LEU A 122 -1.71 -4.48 -10.60
C LEU A 122 -2.40 -3.33 -9.87
N CYS A 123 -2.75 -2.27 -10.60
CA CYS A 123 -3.58 -1.18 -10.09
C CYS A 123 -4.75 -0.93 -11.03
N TYR A 124 -5.93 -0.63 -10.47
CA TYR A 124 -7.07 -0.20 -11.28
C TYR A 124 -7.19 1.32 -11.32
N THR A 125 -7.50 1.84 -12.50
CA THR A 125 -7.81 3.25 -12.69
C THR A 125 -9.32 3.43 -12.75
N SER A 126 -9.85 4.43 -12.05
CA SER A 126 -11.21 4.91 -12.27
C SER A 126 -11.25 5.66 -13.61
N GLY A 127 -11.66 4.98 -14.67
CA GLY A 127 -11.88 5.65 -15.96
C GLY A 127 -13.06 6.61 -15.87
N PRO A 128 -13.07 7.71 -16.64
CA PRO A 128 -14.18 8.66 -16.66
C PRO A 128 -15.48 8.05 -17.24
N THR A 129 -15.38 6.93 -17.92
CA THR A 129 -16.52 6.22 -18.54
C THR A 129 -16.30 4.71 -18.47
N GLY A 130 -17.24 4.00 -17.86
CA GLY A 130 -17.26 2.53 -17.81
C GLY A 130 -16.56 1.93 -16.59
N ASN A 131 -16.35 0.63 -16.65
CA ASN A 131 -15.74 -0.13 -15.55
C ASN A 131 -14.25 0.25 -15.36
N PRO A 132 -13.72 0.15 -14.13
CA PRO A 132 -12.31 0.32 -13.85
C PRO A 132 -11.43 -0.57 -14.74
N LYS A 133 -10.27 -0.07 -15.16
CA LYS A 133 -9.32 -0.80 -16.00
C LYS A 133 -8.06 -1.12 -15.21
N GLY A 134 -7.63 -2.38 -15.28
CA GLY A 134 -6.40 -2.85 -14.66
C GLY A 134 -5.17 -2.45 -15.47
N VAL A 135 -4.14 -1.98 -14.78
CA VAL A 135 -2.81 -1.68 -15.33
C VAL A 135 -1.82 -2.61 -14.66
N LEU A 136 -1.19 -3.49 -15.44
CA LEU A 136 -0.16 -4.42 -14.98
C LEU A 136 1.23 -3.78 -15.12
N TYR A 137 2.03 -3.94 -14.08
CA TYR A 137 3.46 -3.57 -14.07
C TYR A 137 4.30 -4.83 -13.99
N SER A 138 5.32 -4.96 -14.84
CA SER A 138 6.29 -6.03 -14.75
C SER A 138 7.39 -5.70 -13.73
N HIS A 139 8.14 -6.72 -13.28
CA HIS A 139 9.34 -6.51 -12.48
C HIS A 139 10.30 -5.53 -13.16
N ARG A 140 10.53 -5.69 -14.48
CA ARG A 140 11.38 -4.80 -15.27
C ARG A 140 10.89 -3.35 -15.22
N SER A 141 9.60 -3.11 -15.47
CA SER A 141 9.06 -1.74 -15.48
C SER A 141 9.15 -1.09 -14.10
N THR A 142 8.92 -1.86 -13.04
CA THR A 142 9.02 -1.40 -11.65
C THR A 142 10.46 -1.02 -11.28
N VAL A 143 11.43 -1.86 -11.64
CA VAL A 143 12.86 -1.59 -11.38
C VAL A 143 13.35 -0.37 -12.17
N LEU A 144 13.00 -0.26 -13.45
CA LEU A 144 13.39 0.89 -14.29
C LEU A 144 12.75 2.20 -13.77
N HIS A 145 11.48 2.16 -13.38
CA HIS A 145 10.82 3.30 -12.74
C HIS A 145 11.51 3.69 -11.43
N THR A 146 11.89 2.71 -10.62
CA THR A 146 12.60 2.93 -9.36
C THR A 146 13.91 3.70 -9.60
N TYR A 147 14.75 3.24 -10.53
CA TYR A 147 15.98 3.96 -10.86
C TYR A 147 15.73 5.35 -11.43
N ALA A 148 14.71 5.50 -12.28
CA ALA A 148 14.33 6.81 -12.81
C ALA A 148 13.87 7.77 -11.70
N THR A 149 13.21 7.28 -10.67
CA THR A 149 12.77 8.08 -9.52
C THR A 149 13.95 8.57 -8.68
N LEU A 150 15.05 7.81 -8.61
CA LEU A 150 16.21 8.15 -7.80
C LEU A 150 17.15 9.19 -8.43
N ILE A 151 17.03 9.48 -9.72
CA ILE A 151 17.92 10.47 -10.36
C ILE A 151 17.68 11.88 -9.83
N PRO A 152 18.72 12.76 -9.86
CA PRO A 152 18.63 14.12 -9.33
C PRO A 152 17.52 14.99 -9.90
N ASP A 153 17.19 14.80 -11.18
CA ASP A 153 16.15 15.56 -11.88
C ASP A 153 14.72 15.00 -11.68
N ALA A 154 14.57 13.95 -10.85
CA ALA A 154 13.29 13.39 -10.44
C ALA A 154 13.05 13.63 -8.95
N MET A 155 12.91 12.58 -8.12
CA MET A 155 12.72 12.75 -6.68
C MET A 155 14.02 12.86 -5.89
N ASN A 156 15.15 12.46 -6.47
CA ASN A 156 16.48 12.54 -5.86
C ASN A 156 16.56 11.92 -4.46
N ILE A 157 15.89 10.79 -4.24
CA ILE A 157 15.86 10.10 -2.94
C ILE A 157 17.24 9.47 -2.69
N SER A 158 17.77 9.68 -1.49
CA SER A 158 19.08 9.17 -1.05
C SER A 158 18.98 8.46 0.30
N SER A 159 20.05 7.79 0.71
CA SER A 159 20.13 7.11 2.02
C SER A 159 20.12 8.08 3.22
N GLY A 160 20.31 9.38 2.98
CA GLY A 160 20.19 10.42 4.01
C GLY A 160 18.77 10.92 4.21
N ASP A 161 17.82 10.46 3.39
CA ASP A 161 16.45 10.96 3.45
C ASP A 161 15.57 10.15 4.38
N VAL A 162 14.57 10.84 4.93
CA VAL A 162 13.46 10.30 5.71
C VAL A 162 12.18 10.65 4.96
N MET A 163 11.59 9.66 4.30
CA MET A 163 10.40 9.81 3.46
C MET A 163 9.12 9.54 4.26
N LEU A 164 8.20 10.48 4.27
CA LEU A 164 6.82 10.32 4.76
C LEU A 164 5.86 10.26 3.54
N PRO A 165 5.55 9.07 3.00
CA PRO A 165 4.66 8.95 1.87
C PRO A 165 3.21 9.10 2.32
N ILE A 166 2.60 10.25 2.01
CA ILE A 166 1.18 10.50 2.23
C ILE A 166 0.36 10.09 1.02
N VAL A 167 0.99 9.96 -0.16
CA VAL A 167 0.37 9.32 -1.31
C VAL A 167 0.09 7.86 -0.99
N PRO A 168 -1.16 7.39 -1.21
CA PRO A 168 -1.53 6.04 -0.80
C PRO A 168 -0.81 4.95 -1.58
N MET A 169 -0.36 3.91 -0.88
CA MET A 169 0.18 2.71 -1.51
C MET A 169 -0.87 1.97 -2.35
N PHE A 170 -2.14 2.08 -1.99
CA PHE A 170 -3.24 1.52 -2.78
C PHE A 170 -3.56 2.29 -4.08
N HIS A 171 -2.88 3.40 -4.37
CA HIS A 171 -3.07 4.17 -5.59
C HIS A 171 -1.74 4.47 -6.27
N VAL A 172 -1.58 3.94 -7.50
CA VAL A 172 -0.35 4.08 -8.31
C VAL A 172 0.91 3.75 -7.50
N ASN A 173 0.81 2.75 -6.59
CA ASN A 173 1.89 2.26 -5.73
C ASN A 173 2.64 3.40 -5.02
N ALA A 174 1.94 4.41 -4.50
CA ALA A 174 2.53 5.59 -3.86
C ALA A 174 3.65 6.23 -4.70
N TRP A 175 3.46 6.32 -6.04
CA TRP A 175 4.44 6.83 -7.00
C TRP A 175 5.79 6.11 -6.97
N GLY A 176 5.79 4.84 -6.58
CA GLY A 176 6.99 4.01 -6.51
C GLY A 176 7.85 4.20 -5.25
N ASN A 177 7.43 5.02 -4.28
CA ASN A 177 8.17 5.20 -3.03
C ASN A 177 8.46 3.88 -2.28
N PRO A 178 7.52 2.90 -2.24
CA PRO A 178 7.79 1.60 -1.62
C PRO A 178 8.97 0.84 -2.24
N TYR A 179 9.35 1.14 -3.46
CA TYR A 179 10.49 0.56 -4.14
C TYR A 179 11.72 1.47 -4.10
N ALA A 180 11.54 2.77 -4.32
CA ALA A 180 12.63 3.73 -4.40
C ALA A 180 13.35 3.93 -3.06
N CYS A 181 12.61 4.03 -1.96
CA CYS A 181 13.19 4.23 -0.64
C CYS A 181 14.07 3.05 -0.18
N PRO A 182 13.63 1.77 -0.26
CA PRO A 182 14.50 0.64 0.07
C PRO A 182 15.75 0.54 -0.82
N VAL A 183 15.63 0.81 -2.12
CA VAL A 183 16.80 0.79 -3.04
C VAL A 183 17.80 1.89 -2.69
N ALA A 184 17.33 3.08 -2.30
CA ALA A 184 18.18 4.17 -1.84
C ALA A 184 18.74 3.95 -0.43
N GLY A 185 18.13 3.09 0.38
CA GLY A 185 18.41 2.96 1.81
C GLY A 185 17.81 4.10 2.64
N ALA A 186 16.79 4.79 2.12
CA ALA A 186 16.07 5.85 2.81
C ALA A 186 15.13 5.29 3.87
N LYS A 187 15.00 5.98 5.01
CA LYS A 187 14.01 5.65 6.02
C LYS A 187 12.60 5.98 5.51
N MET A 188 11.64 5.08 5.74
CA MET A 188 10.23 5.34 5.48
C MET A 188 9.45 5.48 6.79
N VAL A 189 8.67 6.56 6.90
CA VAL A 189 7.77 6.83 8.02
C VAL A 189 6.34 6.60 7.54
N MET A 190 5.66 5.62 8.11
CA MET A 190 4.35 5.19 7.64
C MET A 190 3.23 5.78 8.50
N PRO A 191 2.34 6.62 7.92
CA PRO A 191 1.30 7.32 8.70
C PRO A 191 0.07 6.43 9.01
N GLY A 192 0.00 5.20 8.49
CA GLY A 192 -1.14 4.32 8.65
C GLY A 192 -2.45 4.97 8.16
N ASN A 193 -3.53 4.79 8.92
CA ASN A 193 -4.82 5.40 8.63
C ASN A 193 -4.88 6.92 8.91
N LYS A 194 -3.78 7.53 9.39
CA LYS A 194 -3.67 8.95 9.74
C LYS A 194 -3.09 9.82 8.62
N MET A 195 -3.08 9.34 7.39
CA MET A 195 -2.51 10.03 6.22
C MET A 195 -3.06 11.44 5.97
N GLY A 196 -4.23 11.79 6.50
CA GLY A 196 -4.86 13.11 6.35
C GLY A 196 -4.97 13.90 7.65
N ASP A 197 -4.45 13.38 8.77
CA ASP A 197 -4.57 13.95 10.11
C ASP A 197 -3.45 14.96 10.39
N GLY A 198 -3.77 16.25 10.40
CA GLY A 198 -2.79 17.33 10.57
C GLY A 198 -1.90 17.19 11.82
N PRO A 199 -2.48 16.96 13.02
CA PRO A 199 -1.70 16.72 14.24
C PRO A 199 -0.71 15.57 14.13
N THR A 200 -1.16 14.40 13.63
CA THR A 200 -0.29 13.24 13.45
C THR A 200 0.84 13.52 12.45
N LEU A 201 0.53 14.19 11.33
CA LEU A 201 1.55 14.53 10.34
C LEU A 201 2.58 15.50 10.90
N ALA A 202 2.17 16.52 11.68
CA ALA A 202 3.08 17.46 12.34
C ALA A 202 4.01 16.72 13.31
N ALA A 203 3.47 15.83 14.14
CA ALA A 203 4.25 15.03 15.08
C ALA A 203 5.26 14.14 14.34
N LEU A 204 4.83 13.37 13.33
CA LEU A 204 5.71 12.50 12.57
C LEU A 204 6.84 13.26 11.86
N ILE A 205 6.54 14.45 11.30
CA ILE A 205 7.54 15.28 10.64
C ILE A 205 8.65 15.67 11.63
N ASN A 206 8.27 16.13 12.81
CA ASN A 206 9.23 16.63 13.81
C ASN A 206 9.98 15.47 14.51
N GLU A 207 9.25 14.44 14.96
CA GLU A 207 9.82 13.35 15.77
C GLU A 207 10.72 12.43 14.96
N GLU A 208 10.36 12.18 13.71
CA GLU A 208 11.09 11.25 12.83
C GLU A 208 12.16 11.96 11.96
N GLY A 209 12.18 13.29 11.97
CA GLY A 209 13.10 14.10 11.18
C GLY A 209 12.85 13.97 9.69
N VAL A 210 11.59 14.04 9.25
CA VAL A 210 11.21 13.87 7.85
C VAL A 210 11.87 14.94 6.98
N THR A 211 12.56 14.49 5.93
CA THR A 211 13.21 15.36 4.93
C THR A 211 12.41 15.48 3.65
N MET A 212 11.62 14.45 3.33
CA MET A 212 10.81 14.40 2.12
C MET A 212 9.40 13.88 2.41
N SER A 213 8.42 14.45 1.73
CA SER A 213 7.05 13.95 1.79
C SER A 213 6.35 14.18 0.46
N ALA A 214 5.43 13.28 0.13
CA ALA A 214 4.61 13.37 -1.07
C ALA A 214 3.14 13.18 -0.70
N GLY A 215 2.30 14.12 -1.11
CA GLY A 215 0.87 14.12 -0.78
C GLY A 215 0.05 14.99 -1.70
N VAL A 216 -1.27 14.77 -1.71
CA VAL A 216 -2.21 15.59 -2.47
C VAL A 216 -2.48 16.93 -1.76
N PRO A 217 -2.86 18.00 -2.48
CA PRO A 217 -3.03 19.34 -1.92
C PRO A 217 -3.95 19.41 -0.68
N THR A 218 -5.01 18.62 -0.65
CA THR A 218 -5.97 18.58 0.47
C THR A 218 -5.33 18.18 1.79
N VAL A 219 -4.36 17.28 1.77
CA VAL A 219 -3.64 16.86 2.97
C VAL A 219 -2.78 17.99 3.51
N TRP A 220 -2.08 18.70 2.62
CA TRP A 220 -1.27 19.87 3.00
C TRP A 220 -2.11 21.01 3.56
N LEU A 221 -3.33 21.20 3.04
CA LEU A 221 -4.27 22.19 3.61
C LEU A 221 -4.69 21.81 5.03
N ASN A 222 -4.94 20.53 5.31
CA ASN A 222 -5.28 20.06 6.65
C ASN A 222 -4.11 20.28 7.63
N LEU A 223 -2.88 19.94 7.22
CA LEU A 223 -1.69 20.21 8.02
C LEU A 223 -1.52 21.71 8.29
N LEU A 224 -1.64 22.55 7.26
CA LEU A 224 -1.53 24.01 7.40
C LEU A 224 -2.60 24.60 8.33
N SER A 225 -3.84 24.08 8.28
CA SER A 225 -4.92 24.50 9.18
C SER A 225 -4.53 24.19 10.63
N HIS A 226 -4.09 22.95 10.89
CA HIS A 226 -3.63 22.54 12.21
C HIS A 226 -2.50 23.44 12.73
N LEU A 227 -1.46 23.68 11.92
CA LEU A 227 -0.31 24.50 12.33
C LEU A 227 -0.70 25.96 12.64
N ARG A 228 -1.69 26.52 11.92
CA ARG A 228 -2.22 27.87 12.18
C ARG A 228 -3.02 27.93 13.47
N GLU A 229 -3.81 26.91 13.75
CA GLU A 229 -4.68 26.85 14.93
C GLU A 229 -3.90 26.54 16.20
N SER A 230 -2.93 25.63 16.15
CA SER A 230 -2.12 25.19 17.28
C SER A 230 -0.93 26.12 17.57
N GLY A 231 -0.45 26.87 16.58
CA GLY A 231 0.81 27.61 16.65
C GLY A 231 2.06 26.72 16.59
N GLU A 232 1.90 25.44 16.35
CA GLU A 232 2.97 24.46 16.18
C GLU A 232 3.79 24.77 14.92
N ARG A 233 5.05 24.33 14.91
CA ARG A 233 5.94 24.45 13.75
C ARG A 233 6.45 23.09 13.34
N VAL A 234 6.58 22.88 12.05
CA VAL A 234 7.28 21.73 11.48
C VAL A 234 8.57 22.19 10.82
N GLU A 235 9.63 21.41 11.04
CA GLU A 235 10.93 21.63 10.42
C GLU A 235 11.08 20.70 9.21
N LEU A 236 10.64 21.16 8.05
CA LEU A 236 10.91 20.50 6.78
C LEU A 236 12.06 21.23 6.08
N SER A 237 13.16 20.53 5.84
CA SER A 237 14.35 21.11 5.21
C SER A 237 14.21 21.34 3.70
N LEU A 238 13.24 20.71 3.05
CA LEU A 238 13.01 20.82 1.61
C LEU A 238 11.52 20.74 1.26
N ILE A 239 11.09 21.69 0.45
CA ILE A 239 9.77 21.67 -0.19
C ILE A 239 10.01 21.46 -1.67
N HIS A 240 9.68 20.24 -2.15
CA HIS A 240 9.42 20.02 -3.56
C HIS A 240 7.90 19.93 -3.73
N ILE A 241 7.35 20.93 -4.36
CA ILE A 241 5.95 20.98 -4.76
C ILE A 241 5.87 20.50 -6.20
#